data_e32e92f397d488304fb39e102e0189c6
#
_entry.id   e32e92f397d488304fb39e102e0189c6
#
_cell.length_a   1.000
_cell.length_b   1.000
_cell.length_c   1.000
_cell.angle_alpha   90.00
_cell.angle_beta   90.00
_cell.angle_gamma   90.00
#
_symmetry.space_group_name_H-M   'P 1'
#
loop_
_entity.id
_entity.type
_entity.pdbx_description
1 polymer ?
#
loop_
_entity_poly.entity_id
_entity_poly.type
_entity_poly.pdbx_seq_one_letter_code
_entity_poly.pdbx_strand_id
1 'polypeptide(L)'
;MALTQDEDKPWKTDLARKSAQRREQVLVEIEESIKKAPSFEEALRVAVETMKKKFARYSSVTAWVADGDGLVVHMALERPQGPERVPTDSGPIADAAHAHGPTMVSDLNGSALWSQVGLTTGSVMVAPVRTEAGLWALLEVWSDFRDAFTPQDVKLAERLAAGLAKKTPSA
;
A
#
# COMPACT_ATOMS: atom_id res chain seq x y z
N MET A 1 -29.04 -4.02 30.10
CA MET A 1 -27.99 -3.88 29.06
C MET A 1 -28.64 -3.50 27.75
N ALA A 2 -28.74 -2.21 27.50
CA ALA A 2 -29.22 -1.73 26.21
C ALA A 2 -28.01 -1.67 25.27
N LEU A 3 -27.69 -2.78 24.62
CA LEU A 3 -26.69 -2.82 23.59
C LEU A 3 -27.37 -2.78 22.22
N THR A 4 -27.10 -1.69 21.51
CA THR A 4 -27.03 -1.65 20.05
C THR A 4 -28.35 -1.73 19.29
N GLN A 5 -29.21 -0.72 19.49
CA GLN A 5 -30.21 -0.38 18.46
C GLN A 5 -29.64 0.54 17.37
N ASP A 6 -28.34 0.86 17.43
CA ASP A 6 -27.71 1.85 16.53
C ASP A 6 -27.00 1.22 15.34
N GLU A 7 -26.82 -0.11 15.33
CA GLU A 7 -26.16 -0.83 14.23
C GLU A 7 -27.08 -1.17 13.06
N ASP A 8 -28.39 -1.21 13.30
CA ASP A 8 -29.39 -1.62 12.30
C ASP A 8 -30.06 -0.45 11.57
N LYS A 9 -29.45 0.73 11.57
CA LYS A 9 -30.04 1.85 10.82
C LYS A 9 -29.81 1.68 9.32
N PRO A 10 -30.86 1.65 8.49
CA PRO A 10 -30.75 1.43 7.05
C PRO A 10 -29.78 2.38 6.34
N TRP A 11 -29.65 3.62 6.82
CA TRP A 11 -28.74 4.60 6.22
C TRP A 11 -27.26 4.26 6.47
N LYS A 12 -26.90 3.64 7.60
CA LYS A 12 -25.52 3.20 7.85
C LYS A 12 -25.12 2.08 6.88
N THR A 13 -26.00 1.13 6.65
CA THR A 13 -25.81 0.08 5.66
C THR A 13 -25.68 0.66 4.26
N ASP A 14 -26.51 1.65 3.92
CA ASP A 14 -26.47 2.29 2.62
C ASP A 14 -25.18 3.09 2.39
N LEU A 15 -24.70 3.82 3.39
CA LEU A 15 -23.42 4.53 3.34
C LEU A 15 -22.23 3.56 3.20
N ALA A 16 -22.25 2.46 3.95
CA ALA A 16 -21.21 1.44 3.86
C ALA A 16 -21.19 0.80 2.47
N ARG A 17 -22.36 0.50 1.91
CA ARG A 17 -22.49 -0.03 0.55
C ARG A 17 -21.97 0.94 -0.51
N LYS A 18 -22.34 2.22 -0.41
CA LYS A 18 -21.86 3.25 -1.35
C LYS A 18 -20.35 3.44 -1.26
N SER A 19 -19.79 3.41 -0.05
CA SER A 19 -18.35 3.48 0.17
C SER A 19 -17.63 2.29 -0.45
N ALA A 20 -18.14 1.07 -0.26
CA ALA A 20 -17.59 -0.14 -0.87
C ALA A 20 -17.66 -0.10 -2.40
N GLN A 21 -18.78 0.36 -2.97
CA GLN A 21 -18.93 0.52 -4.41
C GLN A 21 -17.94 1.53 -4.98
N ARG A 22 -17.74 2.65 -4.29
CA ARG A 22 -16.77 3.68 -4.70
C ARG A 22 -15.34 3.13 -4.71
N ARG A 23 -14.97 2.37 -3.68
CA ARG A 23 -13.65 1.73 -3.61
C ARG A 23 -13.44 0.75 -4.76
N GLU A 24 -14.45 -0.06 -5.05
CA GLU A 24 -14.38 -1.01 -6.16
C GLU A 24 -14.23 -0.30 -7.50
N GLN A 25 -14.94 0.79 -7.73
CA GLN A 25 -14.79 1.61 -8.94
C GLN A 25 -13.38 2.17 -9.08
N VAL A 26 -12.83 2.72 -8.00
CA VAL A 26 -11.45 3.25 -7.99
C VAL A 26 -10.46 2.14 -8.28
N LEU A 27 -10.63 0.99 -7.67
CA LEU A 27 -9.76 -0.16 -7.88
C LEU A 27 -9.77 -0.60 -9.35
N VAL A 28 -10.95 -0.71 -9.97
CA VAL A 28 -11.09 -1.06 -11.38
C VAL A 28 -10.40 -0.03 -12.27
N GLU A 29 -10.55 1.27 -11.98
CA GLU A 29 -9.86 2.34 -12.72
C GLU A 29 -8.33 2.20 -12.65
N ILE A 30 -7.81 1.93 -11.45
CA ILE A 30 -6.36 1.75 -11.27
C ILE A 30 -5.88 0.50 -12.01
N GLU A 31 -6.58 -0.61 -11.89
CA GLU A 31 -6.23 -1.85 -12.59
C GLU A 31 -6.21 -1.67 -14.11
N GLU A 32 -7.20 -0.97 -14.67
CA GLU A 32 -7.22 -0.67 -16.11
C GLU A 32 -6.07 0.24 -16.52
N SER A 33 -5.75 1.23 -15.71
CA SER A 33 -4.60 2.12 -15.97
C SER A 33 -3.28 1.38 -15.90
N ILE A 34 -3.12 0.44 -14.97
CA ILE A 34 -1.95 -0.44 -14.87
C ILE A 34 -1.82 -1.31 -16.12
N LYS A 35 -2.91 -1.92 -16.58
CA LYS A 35 -2.91 -2.74 -17.80
C LYS A 35 -2.46 -1.96 -19.03
N LYS A 36 -2.88 -0.71 -19.14
CA LYS A 36 -2.56 0.17 -20.28
C LYS A 36 -1.16 0.77 -20.21
N ALA A 37 -0.51 0.74 -19.05
CA ALA A 37 0.82 1.31 -18.90
C ALA A 37 1.83 0.59 -19.79
N PRO A 38 2.73 1.33 -20.48
CA PRO A 38 3.66 0.73 -21.43
C PRO A 38 4.82 -0.03 -20.77
N SER A 39 5.05 0.15 -19.47
CA SER A 39 6.14 -0.47 -18.74
C SER A 39 5.75 -0.73 -17.29
N PHE A 40 6.56 -1.54 -16.61
CA PHE A 40 6.42 -1.78 -15.16
C PHE A 40 6.60 -0.49 -14.36
N GLU A 41 7.59 0.31 -14.70
CA GLU A 41 7.88 1.60 -14.05
C GLU A 41 6.70 2.57 -14.20
N GLU A 42 6.13 2.64 -15.38
CA GLU A 42 4.97 3.50 -15.63
C GLU A 42 3.73 2.98 -14.90
N ALA A 43 3.56 1.66 -14.80
CA ALA A 43 2.50 1.04 -14.02
C ALA A 43 2.62 1.37 -12.52
N LEU A 44 3.85 1.33 -11.98
CA LEU A 44 4.11 1.74 -10.59
C LEU A 44 3.76 3.21 -10.38
N ARG A 45 4.15 4.08 -11.31
CA ARG A 45 3.85 5.51 -11.24
C ARG A 45 2.34 5.75 -11.19
N VAL A 46 1.60 5.12 -12.08
CA VAL A 46 0.13 5.22 -12.13
C VAL A 46 -0.49 4.74 -10.83
N ALA A 47 -0.04 3.61 -10.28
CA ALA A 47 -0.56 3.07 -9.02
C ALA A 47 -0.32 4.06 -7.86
N VAL A 48 0.89 4.58 -7.72
CA VAL A 48 1.27 5.53 -6.66
C VAL A 48 0.45 6.82 -6.76
N GLU A 49 0.40 7.43 -7.93
CA GLU A 49 -0.33 8.68 -8.15
C GLU A 49 -1.83 8.53 -7.88
N THR A 50 -2.42 7.46 -8.38
CA THR A 50 -3.86 7.24 -8.25
C THR A 50 -4.24 6.91 -6.81
N MET A 51 -3.47 6.07 -6.12
CA MET A 51 -3.68 5.77 -4.71
C MET A 51 -3.63 7.05 -3.86
N LYS A 52 -2.62 7.88 -4.06
CA LYS A 52 -2.47 9.14 -3.31
C LYS A 52 -3.61 10.10 -3.59
N LYS A 53 -4.04 10.20 -4.85
CA LYS A 53 -5.12 11.11 -5.28
C LYS A 53 -6.49 10.68 -4.75
N LYS A 54 -6.78 9.37 -4.77
CA LYS A 54 -8.13 8.86 -4.51
C LYS A 54 -8.42 8.56 -3.05
N PHE A 55 -7.39 8.35 -2.23
CA PHE A 55 -7.56 7.97 -0.82
C PHE A 55 -6.97 9.04 0.11
N ALA A 56 -7.84 9.87 0.67
CA ALA A 56 -7.45 11.00 1.53
C ALA A 56 -6.67 10.57 2.78
N ARG A 57 -6.89 9.34 3.29
CA ARG A 57 -6.17 8.82 4.44
C ARG A 57 -4.73 8.39 4.13
N TYR A 58 -4.41 8.20 2.86
CA TYR A 58 -3.07 7.83 2.43
C TYR A 58 -2.21 9.09 2.41
N SER A 59 -1.53 9.36 3.52
CA SER A 59 -0.71 10.56 3.69
C SER A 59 0.52 10.54 2.79
N SER A 60 1.12 9.35 2.59
CA SER A 60 2.14 9.15 1.57
C SER A 60 1.99 7.80 0.88
N VAL A 61 2.43 7.73 -0.35
CA VAL A 61 2.52 6.47 -1.12
C VAL A 61 3.91 6.41 -1.75
N THR A 62 4.62 5.32 -1.51
CA THR A 62 5.98 5.10 -1.99
C THR A 62 6.08 3.78 -2.72
N ALA A 63 6.69 3.79 -3.90
CA ALA A 63 7.10 2.58 -4.60
C ALA A 63 8.60 2.36 -4.39
N TRP A 64 8.94 1.25 -3.76
CA TRP A 64 10.29 0.75 -3.63
C TRP A 64 10.53 -0.31 -4.71
N VAL A 65 11.66 -0.26 -5.37
CA VAL A 65 12.02 -1.22 -6.43
C VAL A 65 13.25 -2.00 -5.99
N ALA A 66 13.21 -3.31 -6.23
CA ALA A 66 14.32 -4.20 -5.93
C ALA A 66 15.55 -3.84 -6.76
N ASP A 67 16.70 -3.75 -6.12
CA ASP A 67 17.99 -3.45 -6.72
C ASP A 67 19.09 -4.20 -5.98
N GLY A 68 19.51 -5.32 -6.53
CA GLY A 68 20.50 -6.19 -5.88
C GLY A 68 19.96 -6.76 -4.57
N ASP A 69 20.67 -6.50 -3.48
CA ASP A 69 20.34 -6.93 -2.11
C ASP A 69 19.49 -5.92 -1.34
N GLY A 70 19.01 -4.89 -2.02
CA GLY A 70 18.25 -3.81 -1.39
C GLY A 70 17.03 -3.39 -2.19
N LEU A 71 16.37 -2.39 -1.65
CA LEU A 71 15.25 -1.69 -2.25
C LEU A 71 15.57 -0.22 -2.32
N VAL A 72 15.29 0.40 -3.45
CA VAL A 72 15.49 1.83 -3.67
C VAL A 72 14.15 2.50 -3.92
N VAL A 73 14.00 3.75 -3.48
CA VAL A 73 12.81 4.55 -3.79
C VAL A 73 12.81 4.83 -5.29
N HIS A 74 11.79 4.32 -5.96
CA HIS A 74 11.55 4.62 -7.37
C HIS A 74 10.70 5.87 -7.54
N MET A 75 9.64 5.96 -6.74
CA MET A 75 8.73 7.09 -6.72
C MET A 75 8.10 7.22 -5.34
N ALA A 76 7.94 8.44 -4.87
CA ALA A 76 7.27 8.73 -3.62
C ALA A 76 6.49 10.03 -3.71
N LEU A 77 5.29 10.03 -3.14
CA LEU A 77 4.45 11.23 -2.98
C LEU A 77 4.28 11.53 -1.50
N GLU A 78 4.75 12.71 -1.10
CA GLU A 78 4.66 13.22 0.27
C GLU A 78 5.30 12.31 1.32
N ARG A 79 6.34 11.62 0.94
CA ARG A 79 7.06 10.71 1.82
C ARG A 79 7.79 11.50 2.92
N PRO A 80 7.67 11.08 4.21
CA PRO A 80 8.53 11.61 5.25
C PRO A 80 10.01 11.41 4.94
N GLN A 81 10.85 12.30 5.46
CA GLN A 81 12.29 12.22 5.22
C GLN A 81 12.86 10.93 5.80
N GLY A 82 13.61 10.21 4.99
CA GLY A 82 14.22 8.93 5.36
C GLY A 82 15.18 8.44 4.28
N PRO A 83 15.80 7.27 4.48
CA PRO A 83 16.75 6.72 3.52
C PRO A 83 16.06 6.39 2.19
N GLU A 84 16.78 6.57 1.09
CA GLU A 84 16.29 6.23 -0.25
C GLU A 84 16.65 4.81 -0.67
N ARG A 85 17.47 4.13 0.11
CA ARG A 85 17.83 2.73 -0.06
C ARG A 85 17.82 2.00 1.27
N VAL A 86 17.23 0.81 1.30
CA VAL A 86 17.18 -0.06 2.48
C VAL A 86 17.54 -1.48 2.08
N PRO A 87 18.13 -2.26 3.00
CA PRO A 87 18.39 -3.68 2.74
C PRO A 87 17.09 -4.49 2.76
N THR A 88 17.10 -5.64 2.09
CA THR A 88 15.97 -6.59 2.10
C THR A 88 16.07 -7.63 3.23
N ASP A 89 17.19 -7.70 3.91
CA ASP A 89 17.47 -8.73 4.94
C ASP A 89 17.40 -8.19 6.38
N SER A 90 17.20 -6.90 6.56
CA SER A 90 17.14 -6.27 7.88
C SER A 90 16.29 -4.99 7.85
N GLY A 91 15.86 -4.54 9.03
CA GLY A 91 15.06 -3.34 9.17
C GLY A 91 13.55 -3.57 8.99
N PRO A 92 12.74 -2.51 9.03
CA PRO A 92 11.28 -2.64 9.04
C PRO A 92 10.71 -3.18 7.73
N ILE A 93 11.37 -2.92 6.61
CA ILE A 93 10.90 -3.34 5.29
C ILE A 93 11.25 -4.79 5.01
N ALA A 94 12.21 -5.37 5.72
CA ALA A 94 12.62 -6.77 5.53
C ALA A 94 11.46 -7.75 5.71
N ASP A 95 10.65 -7.59 6.74
CA ASP A 95 9.49 -8.45 6.98
C ASP A 95 8.48 -8.37 5.83
N ALA A 96 8.19 -7.15 5.37
CA ALA A 96 7.30 -6.94 4.22
C ALA A 96 7.90 -7.50 2.93
N ALA A 97 9.21 -7.38 2.74
CA ALA A 97 9.91 -7.90 1.56
C ALA A 97 9.85 -9.43 1.46
N HIS A 98 9.80 -10.12 2.59
CA HIS A 98 9.69 -11.59 2.65
C HIS A 98 8.27 -12.10 2.81
N ALA A 99 7.29 -11.23 3.01
CA ALA A 99 5.89 -11.60 3.13
C ALA A 99 5.30 -12.03 1.77
N HIS A 100 4.29 -12.87 1.82
CA HIS A 100 3.56 -13.31 0.62
C HIS A 100 2.37 -12.40 0.27
N GLY A 101 2.01 -11.49 1.14
CA GLY A 101 0.93 -10.54 0.96
C GLY A 101 1.16 -9.27 1.76
N PRO A 102 0.20 -8.31 1.74
CA PRO A 102 0.34 -7.08 2.47
C PRO A 102 0.53 -7.28 3.97
N THR A 103 1.38 -6.45 4.55
CA THR A 103 1.59 -6.37 6.00
C THR A 103 1.16 -4.99 6.50
N MET A 104 0.70 -4.93 7.75
CA MET A 104 0.26 -3.68 8.36
C MET A 104 0.85 -3.51 9.74
N VAL A 105 1.15 -2.26 10.09
CA VAL A 105 1.42 -1.85 11.46
C VAL A 105 0.39 -0.79 11.84
N SER A 106 -0.45 -1.10 12.81
CA SER A 106 -1.59 -0.25 13.19
C SER A 106 -1.19 1.00 13.96
N ASP A 107 -0.10 0.95 14.68
CA ASP A 107 0.42 2.06 15.48
C ASP A 107 1.95 2.08 15.43
N LEU A 108 2.49 3.08 14.75
CA LEU A 108 3.93 3.29 14.60
C LEU A 108 4.54 4.04 15.78
N ASN A 109 3.73 4.57 16.68
CA ASN A 109 4.18 5.40 17.77
C ASN A 109 5.14 4.62 18.68
N GLY A 110 6.34 5.16 18.88
CA GLY A 110 7.38 4.52 19.68
C GLY A 110 8.12 3.37 19.01
N SER A 111 7.85 3.07 17.74
CA SER A 111 8.57 2.04 17.00
C SER A 111 9.96 2.53 16.58
N ALA A 112 10.99 2.04 17.28
CA ALA A 112 12.38 2.30 16.89
C ALA A 112 12.70 1.70 15.51
N LEU A 113 12.06 0.59 15.17
CA LEU A 113 12.26 -0.09 13.88
C LEU A 113 11.79 0.79 12.71
N TRP A 114 10.55 1.29 12.76
CA TRP A 114 9.98 2.10 11.67
C TRP A 114 10.53 3.53 11.62
N SER A 115 11.04 4.04 12.73
CA SER A 115 11.72 5.34 12.74
C SER A 115 12.97 5.36 11.86
N GLN A 116 13.57 4.20 11.60
CA GLN A 116 14.73 4.05 10.70
C GLN A 116 14.41 4.47 9.26
N VAL A 117 13.14 4.39 8.85
CA VAL A 117 12.68 4.81 7.52
C VAL A 117 11.87 6.10 7.55
N GLY A 118 11.93 6.84 8.66
CA GLY A 118 11.29 8.14 8.81
C GLY A 118 9.84 8.10 9.26
N LEU A 119 9.29 6.94 9.61
CA LEU A 119 7.91 6.79 10.04
C LEU A 119 7.85 6.67 11.57
N THR A 120 7.41 7.73 12.23
CA THR A 120 7.43 7.85 13.69
C THR A 120 6.05 7.84 14.34
N THR A 121 5.00 8.10 13.56
CA THR A 121 3.60 8.14 14.03
C THR A 121 2.68 7.55 12.97
N GLY A 122 1.42 7.31 13.34
CA GLY A 122 0.40 6.82 12.43
C GLY A 122 0.43 5.31 12.23
N SER A 123 0.12 4.90 11.02
CA SER A 123 0.08 3.49 10.59
C SER A 123 0.67 3.32 9.19
N VAL A 124 1.07 2.09 8.87
CA VAL A 124 1.65 1.77 7.55
C VAL A 124 1.11 0.45 7.04
N MET A 125 0.94 0.37 5.73
CA MET A 125 0.64 -0.86 5.00
C MET A 125 1.69 -1.01 3.90
N VAL A 126 2.25 -2.20 3.76
CA VAL A 126 3.25 -2.50 2.72
C VAL A 126 2.80 -3.73 1.95
N ALA A 127 2.73 -3.61 0.63
CA ALA A 127 2.32 -4.69 -0.25
C ALA A 127 3.48 -5.10 -1.18
N PRO A 128 3.92 -6.36 -1.14
CA PRO A 128 4.97 -6.83 -2.04
C PRO A 128 4.42 -7.13 -3.44
N VAL A 129 5.19 -6.75 -4.45
CA VAL A 129 4.97 -7.13 -5.84
C VAL A 129 5.95 -8.25 -6.18
N ARG A 130 5.44 -9.47 -6.28
CA ARG A 130 6.25 -10.68 -6.46
C ARG A 130 5.83 -11.45 -7.69
N THR A 131 6.80 -12.12 -8.28
CA THR A 131 6.61 -13.16 -9.27
C THR A 131 7.38 -14.42 -8.81
N GLU A 132 7.35 -15.49 -9.59
CA GLU A 132 8.20 -16.67 -9.34
C GLU A 132 9.69 -16.32 -9.37
N ALA A 133 10.07 -15.28 -10.10
CA ALA A 133 11.44 -14.80 -10.15
C ALA A 133 11.90 -14.07 -8.87
N GLY A 134 10.97 -13.74 -7.97
CA GLY A 134 11.26 -13.08 -6.70
C GLY A 134 10.54 -11.74 -6.51
N LEU A 135 11.10 -10.90 -5.66
CA LEU A 135 10.57 -9.58 -5.34
C LEU A 135 10.97 -8.56 -6.39
N TRP A 136 9.99 -7.83 -6.92
CA TRP A 136 10.19 -6.73 -7.88
C TRP A 136 10.07 -5.35 -7.24
N ALA A 137 9.09 -5.19 -6.35
CA ALA A 137 8.79 -3.90 -5.74
C ALA A 137 8.01 -4.07 -4.44
N LEU A 138 7.95 -2.98 -3.68
CA LEU A 138 7.02 -2.82 -2.55
C LEU A 138 6.22 -1.54 -2.75
N LEU A 139 4.92 -1.61 -2.50
CA LEU A 139 4.08 -0.44 -2.34
C LEU A 139 3.93 -0.16 -0.85
N GLU A 140 4.42 0.98 -0.39
CA GLU A 140 4.31 1.43 0.99
C GLU A 140 3.30 2.56 1.09
N VAL A 141 2.30 2.39 1.91
CA VAL A 141 1.28 3.41 2.18
C VAL A 141 1.34 3.79 3.64
N TRP A 142 1.58 5.05 3.91
CA TRP A 142 1.61 5.60 5.25
C TRP A 142 0.45 6.54 5.48
N SER A 143 -0.12 6.50 6.69
CA SER A 143 -1.14 7.41 7.16
C SER A 143 -0.72 8.07 8.47
N ASP A 144 -1.03 9.35 8.63
CA ASP A 144 -0.86 10.08 9.90
C ASP A 144 -1.71 9.49 11.02
N PHE A 145 -2.77 8.76 10.66
CA PHE A 145 -3.73 8.21 11.62
C PHE A 145 -3.34 6.78 12.01
N ARG A 146 -3.49 6.46 13.29
CA ARG A 146 -3.42 5.07 13.75
C ARG A 146 -4.61 4.29 13.21
N ASP A 147 -4.45 2.99 13.06
CA ASP A 147 -5.51 2.09 12.57
C ASP A 147 -6.21 2.58 11.30
N ALA A 148 -5.45 3.22 10.39
CA ALA A 148 -6.02 3.82 9.19
C ALA A 148 -6.43 2.79 8.14
N PHE A 149 -5.87 1.58 8.17
CA PHE A 149 -6.06 0.57 7.13
C PHE A 149 -7.05 -0.50 7.57
N THR A 150 -8.01 -0.76 6.71
CA THR A 150 -9.07 -1.76 6.90
C THR A 150 -8.78 -3.01 6.07
N PRO A 151 -9.52 -4.13 6.29
CA PRO A 151 -9.42 -5.29 5.40
C PRO A 151 -9.66 -4.97 3.92
N GLN A 152 -10.46 -3.95 3.61
CA GLN A 152 -10.68 -3.50 2.23
C GLN A 152 -9.43 -2.85 1.64
N ASP A 153 -8.65 -2.12 2.44
CA ASP A 153 -7.37 -1.56 2.00
C ASP A 153 -6.37 -2.68 1.69
N VAL A 154 -6.34 -3.74 2.50
CA VAL A 154 -5.51 -4.92 2.25
C VAL A 154 -5.87 -5.59 0.94
N LYS A 155 -7.17 -5.80 0.67
CA LYS A 155 -7.64 -6.39 -0.59
C LYS A 155 -7.28 -5.52 -1.80
N LEU A 156 -7.44 -4.21 -1.67
CA LEU A 156 -7.02 -3.26 -2.70
C LEU A 156 -5.52 -3.41 -3.00
N ALA A 157 -4.70 -3.43 -1.97
CA ALA A 157 -3.25 -3.57 -2.11
C ALA A 157 -2.86 -4.91 -2.74
N GLU A 158 -3.52 -6.01 -2.36
CA GLU A 158 -3.32 -7.34 -2.97
C GLU A 158 -3.62 -7.33 -4.47
N ARG A 159 -4.75 -6.76 -4.86
CA ARG A 159 -5.17 -6.70 -6.27
C ARG A 159 -4.24 -5.81 -7.09
N LEU A 160 -3.82 -4.67 -6.55
CA LEU A 160 -2.86 -3.79 -7.22
C LEU A 160 -1.50 -4.47 -7.38
N ALA A 161 -1.01 -5.13 -6.34
CA ALA A 161 0.24 -5.87 -6.40
C ALA A 161 0.18 -6.99 -7.44
N ALA A 162 -0.93 -7.72 -7.53
CA ALA A 162 -1.14 -8.75 -8.54
C ALA A 162 -1.16 -8.18 -9.96
N GLY A 163 -1.82 -7.03 -10.16
CA GLY A 163 -1.83 -6.32 -11.43
C GLY A 163 -0.44 -5.84 -11.85
N LEU A 164 0.32 -5.30 -10.93
CA LEU A 164 1.70 -4.87 -11.15
C LEU A 164 2.62 -6.05 -11.46
N ALA A 165 2.44 -7.18 -10.79
CA ALA A 165 3.22 -8.38 -11.05
C ALA A 165 3.11 -8.86 -12.49
N LYS A 166 1.95 -8.68 -13.13
CA LYS A 166 1.72 -9.02 -14.54
C LYS A 166 2.45 -8.08 -15.50
N LYS A 167 2.92 -6.93 -15.03
CA LYS A 167 3.64 -5.94 -15.82
C LYS A 167 5.16 -6.05 -15.68
N THR A 168 5.65 -6.95 -14.83
CA THR A 168 7.09 -7.17 -14.69
C THR A 168 7.67 -7.71 -16.00
N PRO A 169 8.92 -7.33 -16.35
CA PRO A 169 9.55 -7.84 -17.56
C PRO A 169 9.67 -9.37 -17.53
N SER A 170 9.37 -9.99 -18.66
CA SER A 170 9.63 -11.43 -18.82
C SER A 170 11.13 -11.68 -18.79
N ALA A 171 11.54 -12.66 -18.00
CA ALA A 171 12.93 -13.09 -17.97
C ALA A 171 13.35 -13.71 -19.28
#